data_6c18f4a0bcb09f20ec72bf5cc40f8dee
#
_entry.id   6c18f4a0bcb09f20ec72bf5cc40f8dee
#
_cell.length_a   1.000
_cell.length_b   1.000
_cell.length_c   1.000
_cell.angle_alpha   90.00
_cell.angle_beta   90.00
_cell.angle_gamma   90.00
#
_symmetry.space_group_name_H-M   'P 1'
#
loop_
_entity.id
_entity.type
_entity.pdbx_description
1 polymer ?
#
loop_
_entity_poly.entity_id
_entity_poly.type
_entity_poly.pdbx_seq_one_letter_code
_entity_poly.pdbx_strand_id
1 'polypeptide(L)'
;MRKHAKMVRLGGAEAMAEKVLFVCLGNICRSPLAEAAFRRELKSIGLEAEADSAGTGDWHIGEAPDRRAQAVAKRNGIDISGYRARLVTLEDFRRFSRIVAMDRKNLAVLKAMRPADATAELSLLLDHVEGREGQPVADPYYGEEDGFDVTWADVTQGAKALVQRIVRG
;
A
#
# COMPACT_ATOMS: atom_id res chain seq x y z
N MET A 1 7.02 18.20 -8.91
CA MET A 1 6.49 18.09 -10.29
C MET A 1 5.39 17.04 -10.33
N ARG A 2 4.19 17.41 -10.74
CA ARG A 2 3.11 16.43 -10.89
C ARG A 2 3.41 15.51 -12.05
N LYS A 3 3.48 14.22 -11.79
CA LYS A 3 3.50 13.23 -12.86
C LYS A 3 2.08 13.05 -13.36
N HIS A 4 1.88 13.21 -14.65
CA HIS A 4 0.59 12.91 -15.23
C HIS A 4 0.31 11.41 -15.16
N ALA A 5 -0.95 11.06 -14.94
CA ALA A 5 -1.36 9.66 -15.01
C ALA A 5 -1.07 9.13 -16.42
N LYS A 6 -0.35 8.01 -16.48
CA LYS A 6 -0.05 7.37 -17.76
C LYS A 6 -1.10 6.34 -18.09
N MET A 7 -1.38 6.17 -19.37
CA MET A 7 -2.23 5.08 -19.83
C MET A 7 -1.46 3.78 -19.72
N VAL A 8 -2.14 2.73 -19.26
CA VAL A 8 -1.57 1.39 -19.13
C VAL A 8 -2.30 0.46 -20.10
N ARG A 9 -1.53 -0.35 -20.81
CA ARG A 9 -2.11 -1.33 -21.71
C ARG A 9 -2.43 -2.61 -20.94
N LEU A 10 -3.73 -2.91 -20.83
CA LEU A 10 -4.24 -4.09 -20.13
C LEU A 10 -4.97 -4.97 -21.13
N GLY A 11 -4.47 -6.20 -21.35
CA GLY A 11 -5.11 -7.15 -22.25
C GLY A 11 -5.30 -6.64 -23.67
N GLY A 12 -4.41 -5.77 -24.16
CA GLY A 12 -4.50 -5.15 -25.47
C GLY A 12 -5.28 -3.85 -25.52
N ALA A 13 -5.94 -3.44 -24.42
CA ALA A 13 -6.65 -2.17 -24.32
C ALA A 13 -5.85 -1.17 -23.47
N GLU A 14 -5.97 0.10 -23.76
CA GLU A 14 -5.40 1.16 -22.94
C GLU A 14 -6.39 1.57 -21.85
N ALA A 15 -5.88 1.71 -20.61
CA ALA A 15 -6.66 2.17 -19.47
C ALA A 15 -5.85 3.21 -18.70
N MET A 16 -6.52 4.05 -17.93
CA MET A 16 -5.84 4.99 -17.03
C MET A 16 -5.00 4.22 -16.03
N ALA A 17 -3.78 4.71 -15.79
CA ALA A 17 -2.91 4.12 -14.77
C ALA A 17 -3.58 4.18 -13.39
N GLU A 18 -3.55 3.06 -12.68
CA GLU A 18 -4.04 3.00 -11.31
C GLU A 18 -3.16 3.85 -10.39
N LYS A 19 -3.79 4.42 -9.37
CA LYS A 19 -3.12 5.16 -8.30
C LYS A 19 -3.52 4.53 -6.98
N VAL A 20 -2.57 3.91 -6.29
CA VAL A 20 -2.84 3.09 -5.11
C VAL A 20 -2.15 3.70 -3.89
N LEU A 21 -2.92 3.90 -2.82
CA LEU A 21 -2.43 4.37 -1.53
C LEU A 21 -2.55 3.24 -0.51
N PHE A 22 -1.44 2.90 0.14
CA PHE A 22 -1.42 1.90 1.22
C PHE A 22 -1.45 2.62 2.56
N VAL A 23 -2.34 2.19 3.47
CA VAL A 23 -2.56 2.88 4.74
C VAL A 23 -2.44 1.93 5.92
N CYS A 24 -1.62 2.30 6.90
CA CYS A 24 -1.56 1.65 8.21
C CYS A 24 -1.67 2.72 9.31
N LEU A 25 -1.36 2.38 10.55
CA LEU A 25 -1.49 3.32 11.65
C LEU A 25 -0.41 4.42 11.60
N GLY A 26 0.87 4.04 11.67
CA GLY A 26 1.98 4.98 11.78
C GLY A 26 2.72 5.29 10.51
N ASN A 27 2.46 4.57 9.43
CA ASN A 27 3.15 4.71 8.14
C ASN A 27 4.68 4.51 8.22
N ILE A 28 5.12 3.64 9.13
CA ILE A 28 6.55 3.31 9.28
C ILE A 28 6.86 1.82 9.16
N CYS A 29 5.87 0.94 9.17
CA CYS A 29 6.07 -0.52 9.09
C CYS A 29 5.30 -1.13 7.91
N ARG A 30 4.02 -1.41 8.09
CA ARG A 30 3.21 -2.18 7.14
C ARG A 30 2.99 -1.47 5.81
N SER A 31 2.53 -0.24 5.82
CA SER A 31 2.20 0.47 4.59
C SER A 31 3.40 0.78 3.71
N PRO A 32 4.58 1.20 4.25
CA PRO A 32 5.75 1.36 3.38
C PRO A 32 6.23 0.04 2.80
N LEU A 33 6.12 -1.07 3.53
CA LEU A 33 6.47 -2.39 2.99
C LEU A 33 5.49 -2.83 1.90
N ALA A 34 4.19 -2.56 2.07
CA ALA A 34 3.18 -2.86 1.06
C ALA A 34 3.43 -2.05 -0.22
N GLU A 35 3.74 -0.77 -0.07
CA GLU A 35 4.09 0.09 -1.21
C GLU A 35 5.31 -0.46 -1.95
N ALA A 36 6.36 -0.84 -1.24
CA ALA A 36 7.58 -1.39 -1.83
C ALA A 36 7.31 -2.70 -2.57
N ALA A 37 6.55 -3.61 -1.96
CA ALA A 37 6.19 -4.88 -2.59
C ALA A 37 5.36 -4.67 -3.85
N PHE A 38 4.42 -3.73 -3.81
CA PHE A 38 3.57 -3.38 -4.95
C PHE A 38 4.40 -2.80 -6.10
N ARG A 39 5.29 -1.87 -5.81
CA ARG A 39 6.18 -1.27 -6.82
C ARG A 39 7.06 -2.32 -7.49
N ARG A 40 7.62 -3.24 -6.71
CA ARG A 40 8.44 -4.34 -7.23
C ARG A 40 7.63 -5.25 -8.16
N GLU A 41 6.42 -5.59 -7.77
CA GLU A 41 5.55 -6.47 -8.55
C GLU A 41 5.18 -5.82 -9.89
N LEU A 42 4.85 -4.54 -9.89
CA LEU A 42 4.59 -3.78 -11.12
C LEU A 42 5.79 -3.79 -12.05
N LYS A 43 6.97 -3.54 -11.50
CA LYS A 43 8.21 -3.52 -12.28
C LYS A 43 8.50 -4.88 -12.91
N SER A 44 8.23 -5.97 -12.20
CA SER A 44 8.49 -7.33 -12.68
C SER A 44 7.67 -7.69 -13.92
N ILE A 45 6.50 -7.07 -14.10
CA ILE A 45 5.62 -7.34 -15.25
C ILE A 45 5.55 -6.17 -16.22
N GLY A 46 6.38 -5.15 -16.03
CA GLY A 46 6.46 -4.00 -16.94
C GLY A 46 5.26 -3.07 -16.90
N LEU A 47 4.48 -3.08 -15.83
CA LEU A 47 3.35 -2.14 -15.66
C LEU A 47 3.77 -0.89 -14.89
N GLU A 48 3.13 0.23 -15.23
CA GLU A 48 3.28 1.48 -14.51
C GLU A 48 1.99 1.81 -13.75
N ALA A 49 2.13 2.14 -12.47
CA ALA A 49 1.06 2.67 -11.66
C ALA A 49 1.69 3.60 -10.62
N GLU A 50 0.92 4.56 -10.14
CA GLU A 50 1.36 5.42 -9.04
C GLU A 50 1.09 4.69 -7.73
N ALA A 51 2.05 4.72 -6.81
CA ALA A 51 1.90 4.13 -5.48
C ALA A 51 2.47 5.07 -4.43
N ASP A 52 1.82 5.10 -3.27
CA ASP A 52 2.27 5.87 -2.12
C ASP A 52 1.76 5.18 -0.86
N SER A 53 2.15 5.68 0.30
CA SER A 53 1.66 5.20 1.59
C SER A 53 1.42 6.35 2.55
N ALA A 54 0.54 6.12 3.53
CA ALA A 54 0.18 7.11 4.53
C ALA A 54 -0.26 6.43 5.82
N GLY A 55 -0.38 7.20 6.89
CA GLY A 55 -0.85 6.71 8.18
C GLY A 55 -2.16 7.36 8.59
N THR A 56 -2.90 6.69 9.46
CA THR A 56 -4.07 7.26 10.11
C THR A 56 -3.71 8.03 11.39
N GLY A 57 -2.50 7.79 11.93
CA GLY A 57 -1.98 8.49 13.09
C GLY A 57 -0.82 9.40 12.74
N ASP A 58 -0.55 10.39 13.59
CA ASP A 58 0.39 11.48 13.31
C ASP A 58 1.71 11.37 14.09
N TRP A 59 1.94 10.26 14.80
CA TRP A 59 3.10 10.13 15.70
C TRP A 59 4.45 10.17 15.00
N HIS A 60 4.51 9.77 13.73
CA HIS A 60 5.76 9.55 13.01
C HIS A 60 5.93 10.43 11.77
N ILE A 61 5.11 11.47 11.60
CA ILE A 61 5.16 12.34 10.41
C ILE A 61 6.59 12.82 10.16
N GLY A 62 7.05 12.64 8.92
CA GLY A 62 8.39 13.04 8.48
C GLY A 62 9.49 12.03 8.79
N GLU A 63 9.20 10.98 9.56
CA GLU A 63 10.18 9.95 9.89
C GLU A 63 10.36 8.94 8.76
N ALA A 64 11.56 8.36 8.68
CA ALA A 64 11.84 7.22 7.82
C ALA A 64 11.12 5.98 8.36
N PRO A 65 10.94 4.93 7.54
CA PRO A 65 10.42 3.66 8.03
C PRO A 65 11.24 3.09 9.19
N ASP A 66 10.58 2.30 10.04
CA ASP A 66 11.22 1.58 11.14
C ASP A 66 12.46 0.83 10.61
N ARG A 67 13.53 0.82 11.41
CA ARG A 67 14.80 0.15 11.02
C ARG A 67 14.59 -1.30 10.62
N ARG A 68 13.71 -2.01 11.32
CA ARG A 68 13.40 -3.42 11.05
C ARG A 68 12.66 -3.58 9.74
N ALA A 69 11.77 -2.63 9.41
CA ALA A 69 11.11 -2.58 8.10
C ALA A 69 12.13 -2.34 6.98
N GLN A 70 13.03 -1.38 7.18
CA GLN A 70 14.11 -1.12 6.22
C GLN A 70 14.99 -2.36 6.03
N ALA A 71 15.32 -3.07 7.14
CA ALA A 71 16.17 -4.25 7.09
C ALA A 71 15.52 -5.39 6.30
N VAL A 72 14.24 -5.68 6.53
CA VAL A 72 13.56 -6.75 5.78
C VAL A 72 13.43 -6.40 4.31
N ALA A 73 13.14 -5.15 3.97
CA ALA A 73 13.10 -4.70 2.58
C ALA A 73 14.45 -4.86 1.90
N LYS A 74 15.52 -4.45 2.58
CA LYS A 74 16.89 -4.54 2.06
C LYS A 74 17.31 -5.98 1.81
N ARG A 75 16.97 -6.92 2.71
CA ARG A 75 17.23 -8.35 2.50
C ARG A 75 16.53 -8.86 1.24
N ASN A 76 15.46 -8.20 0.82
CA ASN A 76 14.71 -8.54 -0.39
C ASN A 76 15.04 -7.62 -1.57
N GLY A 77 16.15 -6.90 -1.51
CA GLY A 77 16.67 -6.11 -2.61
C GLY A 77 16.04 -4.73 -2.80
N ILE A 78 15.32 -4.21 -1.79
CA ILE A 78 14.62 -2.94 -1.89
C ILE A 78 15.10 -1.97 -0.82
N ASP A 79 15.44 -0.75 -1.23
CA ASP A 79 15.79 0.35 -0.31
C ASP A 79 14.58 1.27 -0.13
N ILE A 80 14.04 1.30 1.08
CA ILE A 80 12.93 2.20 1.45
C ILE A 80 13.38 3.33 2.38
N SER A 81 14.68 3.51 2.58
CA SER A 81 15.21 4.53 3.51
C SER A 81 14.80 5.96 3.16
N GLY A 82 14.48 6.21 1.90
CA GLY A 82 14.03 7.52 1.44
C GLY A 82 12.54 7.79 1.65
N TYR A 83 11.76 6.80 2.03
CA TYR A 83 10.33 7.00 2.30
C TYR A 83 10.16 7.85 3.55
N ARG A 84 9.07 8.64 3.61
CA ARG A 84 8.77 9.49 4.77
C ARG A 84 7.31 9.32 5.15
N ALA A 85 7.06 9.13 6.44
CA ALA A 85 5.72 8.99 6.97
C ALA A 85 4.93 10.27 6.77
N ARG A 86 3.67 10.14 6.38
CA ARG A 86 2.72 11.24 6.25
C ARG A 86 1.33 10.79 6.71
N LEU A 87 0.49 11.77 7.01
CA LEU A 87 -0.89 11.52 7.38
C LEU A 87 -1.77 11.42 6.12
N VAL A 88 -2.76 10.53 6.16
CA VAL A 88 -3.77 10.47 5.11
C VAL A 88 -4.61 11.75 5.13
N THR A 89 -4.97 12.27 3.94
CA THR A 89 -5.75 13.50 3.78
C THR A 89 -7.04 13.25 3.01
N LEU A 90 -7.98 14.20 3.10
CA LEU A 90 -9.22 14.10 2.32
C LEU A 90 -8.96 14.10 0.82
N GLU A 91 -7.93 14.81 0.37
CA GLU A 91 -7.54 14.83 -1.04
C GLU A 91 -7.11 13.46 -1.56
N ASP A 92 -6.55 12.62 -0.69
CA ASP A 92 -6.16 11.26 -1.07
C ASP A 92 -7.35 10.45 -1.62
N PHE A 93 -8.56 10.68 -1.07
CA PHE A 93 -9.77 9.99 -1.51
C PHE A 93 -10.21 10.38 -2.92
N ARG A 94 -9.74 11.51 -3.43
CA ARG A 94 -10.03 11.99 -4.79
C ARG A 94 -8.91 11.67 -5.76
N ARG A 95 -7.68 11.67 -5.24
CA ARG A 95 -6.46 11.44 -6.03
C ARG A 95 -6.22 9.97 -6.36
N PHE A 96 -6.41 9.09 -5.38
CA PHE A 96 -6.13 7.66 -5.54
C PHE A 96 -7.38 6.90 -6.01
N SER A 97 -7.19 5.96 -6.93
CA SER A 97 -8.25 5.07 -7.40
C SER A 97 -8.53 3.96 -6.38
N ARG A 98 -7.52 3.58 -5.62
CA ARG A 98 -7.62 2.57 -4.57
C ARG A 98 -6.90 3.03 -3.32
N ILE A 99 -7.57 2.88 -2.17
CA ILE A 99 -6.95 3.09 -0.86
C ILE A 99 -7.04 1.76 -0.11
N VAL A 100 -5.89 1.19 0.19
CA VAL A 100 -5.77 -0.18 0.70
C VAL A 100 -5.26 -0.15 2.13
N ALA A 101 -6.10 -0.60 3.06
CA ALA A 101 -5.79 -0.62 4.49
C ALA A 101 -5.11 -1.93 4.88
N MET A 102 -4.26 -1.88 5.89
CA MET A 102 -3.56 -3.06 6.38
C MET A 102 -4.41 -3.85 7.37
N ASP A 103 -5.30 -3.20 8.12
CA ASP A 103 -6.20 -3.87 9.06
C ASP A 103 -7.57 -3.19 9.12
N ARG A 104 -8.49 -3.82 9.87
CA ARG A 104 -9.86 -3.33 9.97
C ARG A 104 -9.98 -2.00 10.70
N LYS A 105 -9.08 -1.71 11.64
CA LYS A 105 -9.05 -0.42 12.34
C LYS A 105 -8.68 0.70 11.37
N ASN A 106 -7.66 0.49 10.56
CA ASN A 106 -7.29 1.44 9.51
C ASN A 106 -8.46 1.66 8.54
N LEU A 107 -9.10 0.57 8.12
CA LEU A 107 -10.23 0.64 7.19
C LEU A 107 -11.40 1.42 7.79
N ALA A 108 -11.71 1.20 9.07
CA ALA A 108 -12.79 1.93 9.75
C ALA A 108 -12.54 3.43 9.79
N VAL A 109 -11.30 3.84 10.07
CA VAL A 109 -10.91 5.26 10.05
C VAL A 109 -11.10 5.84 8.65
N LEU A 110 -10.66 5.13 7.62
CA LEU A 110 -10.80 5.58 6.24
C LEU A 110 -12.27 5.72 5.83
N LYS A 111 -13.12 4.77 6.22
CA LYS A 111 -14.57 4.85 5.94
C LYS A 111 -15.20 6.06 6.63
N ALA A 112 -14.79 6.35 7.88
CA ALA A 112 -15.30 7.50 8.62
C ALA A 112 -14.83 8.84 8.03
N MET A 113 -13.63 8.89 7.45
CA MET A 113 -13.08 10.10 6.82
C MET A 113 -13.63 10.36 5.42
N ARG A 114 -14.11 9.33 4.75
CA ARG A 114 -14.42 9.37 3.32
C ARG A 114 -15.41 10.47 2.97
N PRO A 115 -15.03 11.45 2.12
CA PRO A 115 -15.97 12.46 1.65
C PRO A 115 -16.97 11.88 0.66
N ALA A 116 -18.14 12.53 0.52
CA ALA A 116 -19.23 12.06 -0.33
C ALA A 116 -18.84 11.96 -1.81
N ASP A 117 -17.89 12.79 -2.25
CA ASP A 117 -17.42 12.82 -3.64
C ASP A 117 -16.19 11.95 -3.89
N ALA A 118 -15.82 11.12 -2.93
CA ALA A 118 -14.68 10.21 -3.08
C ALA A 118 -14.96 9.14 -4.14
N THR A 119 -13.99 8.89 -4.99
CA THR A 119 -14.05 7.87 -6.03
C THR A 119 -13.20 6.65 -5.70
N ALA A 120 -12.33 6.74 -4.70
CA ALA A 120 -11.43 5.67 -4.32
C ALA A 120 -12.18 4.42 -3.83
N GLU A 121 -11.77 3.25 -4.31
CA GLU A 121 -12.22 1.98 -3.75
C GLU A 121 -11.44 1.70 -2.47
N LEU A 122 -12.14 1.43 -1.36
CA LEU A 122 -11.52 1.09 -0.08
C LEU A 122 -11.54 -0.42 0.11
N SER A 123 -10.41 -0.99 0.51
CA SER A 123 -10.30 -2.44 0.77
C SER A 123 -9.20 -2.72 1.78
N LEU A 124 -9.20 -3.96 2.30
CA LEU A 124 -8.04 -4.51 2.99
C LEU A 124 -7.09 -5.12 1.97
N LEU A 125 -5.79 -5.06 2.24
CA LEU A 125 -4.80 -5.65 1.33
C LEU A 125 -5.08 -7.13 1.08
N LEU A 126 -5.34 -7.89 2.14
CA LEU A 126 -5.55 -9.33 2.02
C LEU A 126 -6.94 -9.72 1.48
N ASP A 127 -7.84 -8.76 1.28
CA ASP A 127 -9.10 -8.99 0.55
C ASP A 127 -8.84 -9.47 -0.88
N HIS A 128 -7.69 -9.11 -1.44
CA HIS A 128 -7.33 -9.46 -2.81
C HIS A 128 -6.75 -10.87 -2.94
N VAL A 129 -6.44 -11.51 -1.81
CA VAL A 129 -5.89 -12.87 -1.77
C VAL A 129 -7.02 -13.85 -1.53
N GLU A 130 -7.23 -14.78 -2.48
CA GLU A 130 -8.24 -15.82 -2.34
C GLU A 130 -8.02 -16.62 -1.06
N GLY A 131 -9.07 -16.74 -0.24
CA GLY A 131 -9.01 -17.44 1.03
C GLY A 131 -8.55 -16.59 2.22
N ARG A 132 -8.12 -15.35 1.98
CA ARG A 132 -7.66 -14.44 3.05
C ARG A 132 -8.49 -13.17 3.16
N GLU A 133 -9.67 -13.13 2.57
CA GLU A 133 -10.56 -11.98 2.59
C GLU A 133 -10.92 -11.62 4.04
N GLY A 134 -10.85 -10.34 4.36
CA GLY A 134 -11.13 -9.82 5.70
C GLY A 134 -10.00 -9.99 6.70
N GLN A 135 -8.88 -10.62 6.32
CA GLN A 135 -7.75 -10.82 7.23
C GLN A 135 -6.87 -9.56 7.31
N PRO A 136 -6.36 -9.23 8.49
CA PRO A 136 -5.42 -8.13 8.64
C PRO A 136 -4.00 -8.56 8.33
N VAL A 137 -3.17 -7.59 7.93
CA VAL A 137 -1.73 -7.72 8.04
C VAL A 137 -1.38 -7.35 9.49
N ALA A 138 -0.81 -8.29 10.24
CA ALA A 138 -0.50 -8.08 11.65
C ALA A 138 0.54 -6.95 11.82
N ASP A 139 0.34 -6.11 12.86
CA ASP A 139 1.26 -5.02 13.15
C ASP A 139 2.50 -5.58 13.88
N PRO A 140 3.69 -5.50 13.27
CA PRO A 140 4.90 -6.08 13.86
C PRO A 140 5.61 -5.14 14.83
N TYR A 141 5.12 -3.92 15.04
CA TYR A 141 5.85 -2.86 15.75
C TYR A 141 6.30 -3.24 17.16
N TYR A 142 5.42 -3.89 17.92
CA TYR A 142 5.70 -4.31 19.29
C TYR A 142 6.26 -5.73 19.39
N GLY A 143 6.45 -6.40 18.26
CA GLY A 143 6.98 -7.75 18.20
C GLY A 143 8.50 -7.79 18.02
N GLU A 144 9.02 -8.98 17.80
CA GLU A 144 10.42 -9.21 17.49
C GLU A 144 10.71 -9.02 15.99
N GLU A 145 12.00 -9.05 15.62
CA GLU A 145 12.41 -8.82 14.22
C GLU A 145 11.78 -9.81 13.23
N ASP A 146 11.61 -11.08 13.65
CA ASP A 146 11.01 -12.11 12.79
C ASP A 146 9.55 -11.81 12.43
N GLY A 147 8.85 -11.00 13.21
CA GLY A 147 7.53 -10.51 12.88
C GLY A 147 7.52 -9.69 11.59
N PHE A 148 8.62 -9.01 11.27
CA PHE A 148 8.75 -8.25 10.02
C PHE A 148 8.89 -9.17 8.80
N ASP A 149 9.44 -10.36 8.95
CA ASP A 149 9.47 -11.35 7.88
C ASP A 149 8.07 -11.86 7.56
N VAL A 150 7.23 -12.07 8.57
CA VAL A 150 5.82 -12.42 8.39
C VAL A 150 5.07 -11.30 7.69
N THR A 151 5.27 -10.06 8.13
CA THR A 151 4.67 -8.88 7.49
C THR A 151 5.08 -8.77 6.03
N TRP A 152 6.38 -8.96 5.75
CA TRP A 152 6.88 -8.92 4.38
C TRP A 152 6.23 -9.99 3.50
N ALA A 153 6.09 -11.22 4.00
CA ALA A 153 5.41 -12.30 3.29
C ALA A 153 3.95 -11.93 3.00
N ASP A 154 3.23 -11.39 3.98
CA ASP A 154 1.83 -10.99 3.83
C ASP A 154 1.66 -9.86 2.82
N VAL A 155 2.47 -8.80 2.91
CA VAL A 155 2.34 -7.67 1.99
C VAL A 155 2.77 -8.06 0.57
N THR A 156 3.73 -8.96 0.44
CA THR A 156 4.15 -9.47 -0.87
C THR A 156 3.04 -10.27 -1.52
N GLN A 157 2.38 -11.16 -0.77
CA GLN A 157 1.24 -11.92 -1.26
C GLN A 157 0.08 -11.01 -1.66
N GLY A 158 -0.24 -10.04 -0.80
CA GLY A 158 -1.30 -9.08 -1.06
C GLY A 158 -1.01 -8.19 -2.26
N ALA A 159 0.21 -7.69 -2.39
CA ALA A 159 0.62 -6.86 -3.51
C ALA A 159 0.53 -7.62 -4.84
N LYS A 160 0.98 -8.86 -4.85
CA LYS A 160 0.92 -9.74 -6.04
C LYS A 160 -0.53 -9.96 -6.47
N ALA A 161 -1.42 -10.26 -5.52
CA ALA A 161 -2.84 -10.46 -5.80
C ALA A 161 -3.51 -9.17 -6.30
N LEU A 162 -3.17 -8.02 -5.71
CA LEU A 162 -3.70 -6.72 -6.12
C LEU A 162 -3.27 -6.37 -7.55
N VAL A 163 -2.01 -6.59 -7.90
CA VAL A 163 -1.51 -6.37 -9.25
C VAL A 163 -2.26 -7.25 -10.25
N GLN A 164 -2.46 -8.53 -9.92
CA GLN A 164 -3.23 -9.44 -10.79
C GLN A 164 -4.65 -8.96 -11.01
N ARG A 165 -5.30 -8.43 -9.97
CA ARG A 165 -6.64 -7.87 -10.06
C ARG A 165 -6.67 -6.64 -10.98
N ILE A 166 -5.70 -5.77 -10.87
CA ILE A 166 -5.56 -4.57 -11.72
C ILE A 166 -5.38 -4.99 -13.18
N VAL A 167 -4.54 -5.98 -13.43
CA VAL A 167 -4.27 -6.49 -14.79
C VAL A 167 -5.51 -7.11 -15.41
N ARG A 168 -6.32 -7.79 -14.63
CA ARG A 168 -7.56 -8.42 -15.13
C ARG A 168 -8.68 -7.40 -15.40
N GLY A 169 -8.53 -6.20 -14.85
CA GLY A 169 -9.52 -5.15 -14.96
C GLY A 169 -10.69 -5.37 -14.07
#